data_6c6f38440025b91e61cf8e737966b2f4
#
_entry.id   6c6f38440025b91e61cf8e737966b2f4
#
_cell.length_a   1.000
_cell.length_b   1.000
_cell.length_c   1.000
_cell.angle_alpha   90.00
_cell.angle_beta   90.00
_cell.angle_gamma   90.00
#
_symmetry.space_group_name_H-M   'P 1'
#
loop_
_entity.id
_entity.type
_entity.pdbx_description
1 polymer ?
#
loop_
_entity_poly.entity_id
_entity_poly.type
_entity_poly.pdbx_seq_one_letter_code
_entity_poly.pdbx_strand_id
1 'polypeptide(L)'
;SQYALCASQWHKTLTYKDDFFKDGMTYAADFQKQFDYDPPYQSAESSAALLVFKDAFERADSFDKKKVRDALAATDMQTFYGNIKFAPGGQNVDKPMVLFQVMCDSSGKCENKVVAPTKWASAKLIHPIPKWSDR
;
A
#
# COMPACT_ATOMS: atom_id res chain seq x y z
N SER A 1 -15.11 -9.32 -12.07
CA SER A 1 -16.08 -9.82 -11.06
C SER A 1 -16.51 -8.69 -10.15
N GLN A 2 -17.52 -7.96 -10.59
CA GLN A 2 -18.15 -6.88 -9.84
C GLN A 2 -18.54 -7.35 -8.43
N TYR A 3 -18.38 -6.47 -7.43
CA TYR A 3 -18.62 -6.71 -6.00
C TYR A 3 -17.67 -7.70 -5.30
N ALA A 4 -16.66 -8.25 -5.98
CA ALA A 4 -15.65 -9.06 -5.30
C ALA A 4 -14.95 -8.23 -4.21
N LEU A 5 -14.72 -8.86 -3.05
CA LEU A 5 -13.99 -8.28 -1.93
C LEU A 5 -12.57 -8.85 -1.91
N CYS A 6 -11.60 -7.98 -1.71
CA CYS A 6 -10.19 -8.37 -1.60
C CYS A 6 -9.49 -7.59 -0.50
N ALA A 7 -8.71 -8.28 0.31
CA ALA A 7 -7.77 -7.63 1.21
C ALA A 7 -6.52 -7.22 0.43
N SER A 8 -5.97 -6.05 0.76
CA SER A 8 -4.74 -5.54 0.15
C SER A 8 -3.85 -4.87 1.18
N GLN A 9 -2.55 -4.97 0.94
CA GLN A 9 -1.54 -4.28 1.75
C GLN A 9 -1.49 -2.78 1.46
N TRP A 10 -1.93 -2.33 0.29
CA TRP A 10 -1.86 -0.94 -0.11
C TRP A 10 -2.91 -0.59 -1.16
N HIS A 11 -3.30 0.68 -1.19
CA HIS A 11 -4.08 1.30 -2.25
C HIS A 11 -3.62 2.76 -2.41
N LYS A 12 -3.61 3.27 -3.64
CA LYS A 12 -3.12 4.63 -3.96
C LYS A 12 -3.84 5.77 -3.23
N THR A 13 -5.04 5.52 -2.71
CA THR A 13 -5.82 6.52 -1.95
C THR A 13 -5.48 6.57 -0.46
N LEU A 14 -4.53 5.76 0.02
CA LEU A 14 -4.07 5.86 1.40
C LEU A 14 -3.33 7.19 1.62
N THR A 15 -3.52 7.78 2.80
CA THR A 15 -3.05 9.14 3.11
C THR A 15 -1.64 9.21 3.67
N TYR A 16 -0.88 8.14 3.59
CA TYR A 16 0.53 8.10 3.99
C TYR A 16 1.41 8.88 3.02
N LYS A 17 2.50 9.46 3.53
CA LYS A 17 3.42 10.29 2.75
C LYS A 17 4.86 10.06 3.17
N ASP A 18 5.78 10.31 2.25
CA ASP A 18 7.21 10.47 2.51
C ASP A 18 7.82 11.58 1.63
N ASP A 19 9.09 11.88 1.87
CA ASP A 19 9.78 12.96 1.14
C ASP A 19 10.18 12.57 -0.29
N PHE A 20 10.30 11.29 -0.58
CA PHE A 20 10.80 10.79 -1.87
C PHE A 20 9.66 10.59 -2.87
N PHE A 21 8.70 9.71 -2.55
CA PHE A 21 7.56 9.37 -3.44
C PHE A 21 6.33 10.26 -3.20
N LYS A 22 6.37 11.14 -2.22
CA LYS A 22 5.29 12.03 -1.78
C LYS A 22 4.12 11.25 -1.16
N ASP A 23 3.14 10.88 -1.96
CA ASP A 23 1.96 10.13 -1.53
C ASP A 23 1.57 9.06 -2.55
N GLY A 24 0.60 8.22 -2.20
CA GLY A 24 0.18 7.11 -3.04
C GLY A 24 -0.38 7.53 -4.40
N MET A 25 -1.03 8.68 -4.49
CA MET A 25 -1.57 9.18 -5.76
C MET A 25 -0.45 9.67 -6.68
N THR A 26 0.52 10.41 -6.14
CA THR A 26 1.71 10.87 -6.87
C THR A 26 2.51 9.68 -7.37
N TYR A 27 2.81 8.71 -6.48
CA TYR A 27 3.50 7.48 -6.85
C TYR A 27 2.78 6.73 -7.99
N ALA A 28 1.45 6.58 -7.89
CA ALA A 28 0.67 5.89 -8.91
C ALA A 28 0.68 6.62 -10.26
N ALA A 29 0.61 7.94 -10.25
CA ALA A 29 0.67 8.75 -11.48
C ALA A 29 2.04 8.63 -12.18
N ASP A 30 3.13 8.71 -11.41
CA ASP A 30 4.49 8.57 -11.95
C ASP A 30 4.74 7.14 -12.47
N PHE A 31 4.27 6.13 -11.75
CA PHE A 31 4.36 4.73 -12.16
C PHE A 31 3.59 4.49 -13.47
N GLN A 32 2.34 4.98 -13.56
CA GLN A 32 1.53 4.83 -14.77
C GLN A 32 2.15 5.54 -15.96
N LYS A 33 2.74 6.73 -15.77
CA LYS A 33 3.45 7.44 -16.82
C LYS A 33 4.63 6.65 -17.38
N GLN A 34 5.31 5.87 -16.52
CA GLN A 34 6.50 5.09 -16.89
C GLN A 34 6.15 3.73 -17.50
N PHE A 35 5.11 3.05 -17.00
CA PHE A 35 4.82 1.65 -17.29
C PHE A 35 3.48 1.42 -17.98
N ASP A 36 2.66 2.46 -18.17
CA ASP A 36 1.36 2.43 -18.85
C ASP A 36 0.29 1.55 -18.14
N TYR A 37 0.42 1.32 -16.84
CA TYR A 37 -0.60 0.69 -16.00
C TYR A 37 -0.53 1.14 -14.54
N ASP A 38 -1.64 0.96 -13.79
CA ASP A 38 -1.69 1.29 -12.36
C ASP A 38 -0.78 0.36 -11.55
N PRO A 39 0.00 0.87 -10.58
CA PRO A 39 0.90 0.04 -9.78
C PRO A 39 0.12 -0.97 -8.94
N PRO A 40 0.44 -2.26 -9.00
CA PRO A 40 -0.03 -3.22 -8.02
C PRO A 40 0.62 -2.93 -6.66
N TYR A 41 -0.01 -3.41 -5.56
CA TYR A 41 0.53 -3.16 -4.21
C TYR A 41 1.96 -3.69 -4.03
N GLN A 42 2.33 -4.74 -4.74
CA GLN A 42 3.70 -5.31 -4.69
C GLN A 42 4.75 -4.33 -5.21
N SER A 43 4.44 -3.55 -6.25
CA SER A 43 5.35 -2.52 -6.76
C SER A 43 5.54 -1.40 -5.72
N ALA A 44 4.46 -0.97 -5.08
CA ALA A 44 4.52 0.02 -4.01
C ALA A 44 5.31 -0.51 -2.79
N GLU A 45 5.10 -1.78 -2.42
CA GLU A 45 5.83 -2.45 -1.35
C GLU A 45 7.33 -2.51 -1.62
N SER A 46 7.72 -2.92 -2.82
CA SER A 46 9.13 -3.00 -3.23
C SER A 46 9.80 -1.63 -3.23
N SER A 47 9.09 -0.58 -3.69
CA SER A 47 9.59 0.79 -3.65
C SER A 47 9.76 1.29 -2.20
N ALA A 48 8.82 0.98 -1.31
CA ALA A 48 8.94 1.32 0.10
C ALA A 48 10.08 0.54 0.79
N ALA A 49 10.31 -0.72 0.41
CA ALA A 49 11.43 -1.51 0.92
C ALA A 49 12.78 -0.85 0.59
N LEU A 50 12.93 -0.24 -0.58
CA LEU A 50 14.14 0.52 -0.92
C LEU A 50 14.35 1.72 0.01
N LEU A 51 13.28 2.43 0.38
CA LEU A 51 13.38 3.53 1.36
C LEU A 51 13.81 3.03 2.74
N VAL A 52 13.30 1.88 3.17
CA VAL A 52 13.69 1.24 4.43
C VAL A 52 15.17 0.85 4.41
N PHE A 53 15.65 0.28 3.31
CA PHE A 53 17.07 -0.05 3.16
C PHE A 53 17.95 1.21 3.13
N LYS A 54 17.53 2.25 2.37
CA LYS A 54 18.25 3.53 2.34
C LYS A 54 18.41 4.09 3.75
N ASP A 55 17.33 4.22 4.52
CA ASP A 55 17.33 4.70 5.89
C ASP A 55 18.23 3.84 6.81
N ALA A 56 18.14 2.51 6.67
CA ALA A 56 18.95 1.61 7.48
C ALA A 56 20.45 1.72 7.18
N PHE A 57 20.85 1.86 5.91
CA PHE A 57 22.25 2.09 5.54
C PHE A 57 22.77 3.42 6.06
N GLU A 58 21.98 4.48 5.96
CA GLU A 58 22.34 5.81 6.50
C GLU A 58 22.52 5.78 8.02
N ARG A 59 21.61 5.15 8.75
CA ARG A 59 21.71 5.01 10.23
C ARG A 59 22.83 4.07 10.65
N ALA A 60 23.12 3.03 9.89
CA ALA A 60 24.20 2.10 10.19
C ALA A 60 25.59 2.71 9.93
N ASP A 61 25.67 3.72 9.06
CA ASP A 61 26.91 4.31 8.53
C ASP A 61 27.95 3.23 8.16
N SER A 62 27.47 2.14 7.51
CA SER A 62 28.27 0.94 7.27
C SER A 62 27.58 -0.02 6.32
N PHE A 63 28.37 -0.84 5.59
CA PHE A 63 27.89 -2.01 4.87
C PHE A 63 28.10 -3.33 5.63
N ASP A 64 28.54 -3.26 6.90
CA ASP A 64 28.61 -4.44 7.75
C ASP A 64 27.22 -5.04 7.96
N LYS A 65 27.08 -6.33 7.65
CA LYS A 65 25.79 -7.03 7.66
C LYS A 65 25.09 -6.98 9.02
N LYS A 66 25.86 -7.05 10.12
CA LYS A 66 25.30 -7.00 11.47
C LYS A 66 24.76 -5.62 11.79
N LYS A 67 25.53 -4.56 11.49
CA LYS A 67 25.09 -3.17 11.73
C LYS A 67 23.87 -2.82 10.91
N VAL A 68 23.84 -3.19 9.63
CA VAL A 68 22.67 -2.94 8.76
C VAL A 68 21.45 -3.72 9.25
N ARG A 69 21.61 -5.00 9.64
CA ARG A 69 20.52 -5.78 10.22
C ARG A 69 19.98 -5.15 11.50
N ASP A 70 20.86 -4.68 12.38
CA ASP A 70 20.45 -4.05 13.65
C ASP A 70 19.73 -2.72 13.37
N ALA A 71 20.18 -1.95 12.38
CA ALA A 71 19.49 -0.74 11.92
C ALA A 71 18.11 -1.05 11.31
N LEU A 72 17.99 -2.10 10.49
CA LEU A 72 16.70 -2.57 9.95
C LEU A 72 15.75 -2.98 11.08
N ALA A 73 16.22 -3.74 12.06
CA ALA A 73 15.39 -4.17 13.19
C ALA A 73 14.87 -2.98 14.03
N ALA A 74 15.59 -1.87 14.05
CA ALA A 74 15.21 -0.65 14.75
C ALA A 74 14.39 0.34 13.88
N THR A 75 13.95 -0.07 12.69
CA THR A 75 13.16 0.79 11.80
C THR A 75 11.82 1.16 12.43
N ASP A 76 11.53 2.46 12.48
CA ASP A 76 10.25 3.06 12.88
C ASP A 76 10.06 4.31 12.04
N MET A 77 9.44 4.18 10.86
CA MET A 77 9.33 5.26 9.88
C MET A 77 8.01 5.19 9.10
N GLN A 78 7.58 6.34 8.58
CA GLN A 78 6.48 6.41 7.63
C GLN A 78 7.01 6.49 6.21
N THR A 79 6.37 5.75 5.30
CA THR A 79 6.55 5.85 3.86
C THR A 79 5.20 6.10 3.17
N PHE A 80 5.18 6.44 1.87
CA PHE A 80 3.93 6.55 1.11
C PHE A 80 3.12 5.23 1.09
N TYR A 81 3.80 4.11 1.31
CA TYR A 81 3.19 2.78 1.40
C TYR A 81 2.48 2.56 2.74
N GLY A 82 2.99 3.15 3.83
CA GLY A 82 2.47 3.06 5.19
C GLY A 82 3.55 3.18 6.23
N ASN A 83 3.19 3.00 7.48
CA ASN A 83 4.15 2.94 8.57
C ASN A 83 4.89 1.60 8.55
N ILE A 84 6.19 1.67 8.80
CA ILE A 84 7.07 0.50 8.87
C ILE A 84 7.71 0.48 10.25
N LYS A 85 7.34 -0.54 11.02
CA LYS A 85 7.89 -0.79 12.36
C LYS A 85 7.99 -2.29 12.59
N PHE A 86 9.20 -2.76 12.84
CA PHE A 86 9.42 -4.19 13.03
C PHE A 86 9.32 -4.60 14.49
N ALA A 87 8.57 -5.69 14.74
CA ALA A 87 8.62 -6.41 16.00
C ALA A 87 9.93 -7.20 16.13
N PRO A 88 10.28 -7.71 17.34
CA PRO A 88 11.48 -8.55 17.52
C PRO A 88 11.55 -9.76 16.59
N GLY A 89 10.39 -10.27 16.14
CA GLY A 89 10.29 -11.37 15.17
C GLY A 89 10.43 -10.95 13.70
N GLY A 90 10.62 -9.64 13.40
CA GLY A 90 10.80 -9.10 12.05
C GLY A 90 9.50 -8.78 11.30
N GLN A 91 8.33 -8.98 11.91
CA GLN A 91 7.06 -8.60 11.28
C GLN A 91 6.85 -7.08 11.36
N ASN A 92 6.33 -6.49 10.28
CA ASN A 92 5.83 -5.11 10.33
C ASN A 92 4.50 -5.09 11.11
N VAL A 93 4.46 -4.39 12.24
CA VAL A 93 3.31 -4.38 13.17
C VAL A 93 2.52 -3.08 13.16
N ASP A 94 2.94 -2.07 12.40
CA ASP A 94 2.31 -0.74 12.40
C ASP A 94 1.59 -0.39 11.08
N LYS A 95 1.33 -1.39 10.25
CA LYS A 95 0.66 -1.18 8.97
C LYS A 95 -0.62 -2.02 8.87
N PRO A 96 -1.81 -1.38 8.97
CA PRO A 96 -3.06 -2.09 8.76
C PRO A 96 -3.27 -2.44 7.29
N MET A 97 -3.99 -3.53 7.04
CA MET A 97 -4.51 -3.87 5.73
C MET A 97 -5.74 -3.03 5.38
N VAL A 98 -6.05 -2.94 4.12
CA VAL A 98 -7.31 -2.39 3.60
C VAL A 98 -8.13 -3.48 2.94
N LEU A 99 -9.45 -3.29 2.94
CA LEU A 99 -10.39 -4.08 2.16
C LEU A 99 -10.91 -3.21 1.02
N PHE A 100 -10.82 -3.69 -0.20
CA PHE A 100 -11.48 -3.05 -1.31
C PHE A 100 -12.57 -3.93 -1.92
N GLN A 101 -13.52 -3.29 -2.58
CA GLN A 101 -14.56 -3.95 -3.36
C GLN A 101 -14.45 -3.50 -4.81
N VAL A 102 -14.54 -4.44 -5.73
CA VAL A 102 -14.59 -4.15 -7.17
C VAL A 102 -15.93 -3.53 -7.50
N MET A 103 -15.93 -2.30 -7.96
CA MET A 103 -17.14 -1.56 -8.34
C MET A 103 -17.02 -1.12 -9.80
N CYS A 104 -18.05 -1.45 -10.60
CA CYS A 104 -18.09 -1.07 -12.00
C CYS A 104 -19.14 0.02 -12.21
N ASP A 105 -18.84 0.97 -13.08
CA ASP A 105 -19.78 2.00 -13.51
C ASP A 105 -20.71 1.51 -14.63
N SER A 106 -21.62 2.37 -15.09
CA SER A 106 -22.57 2.05 -16.16
C SER A 106 -21.93 1.78 -17.52
N SER A 107 -20.68 2.16 -17.73
CA SER A 107 -19.90 1.85 -18.94
C SER A 107 -19.21 0.50 -18.87
N GLY A 108 -19.29 -0.19 -17.72
CA GLY A 108 -18.59 -1.46 -17.46
C GLY A 108 -17.14 -1.28 -17.02
N LYS A 109 -16.64 -0.05 -16.83
CA LYS A 109 -15.32 0.20 -16.26
C LYS A 109 -15.32 -0.11 -14.76
N CYS A 110 -14.45 -1.02 -14.35
CA CYS A 110 -14.35 -1.48 -12.96
C CYS A 110 -13.12 -0.89 -12.26
N GLU A 111 -13.31 -0.48 -11.03
CA GLU A 111 -12.25 0.04 -10.16
C GLU A 111 -12.30 -0.62 -8.78
N ASN A 112 -11.14 -0.73 -8.14
CA ASN A 112 -11.03 -1.14 -6.76
C ASN A 112 -11.32 0.07 -5.85
N LYS A 113 -12.42 0.02 -5.09
CA LYS A 113 -12.77 1.07 -4.11
C LYS A 113 -12.49 0.56 -2.70
N VAL A 114 -11.72 1.30 -1.94
CA VAL A 114 -11.48 0.95 -0.52
C VAL A 114 -12.79 1.12 0.24
N VAL A 115 -13.22 0.08 0.95
CA VAL A 115 -14.47 0.04 1.75
C VAL A 115 -14.21 -0.13 3.24
N ALA A 116 -13.00 -0.54 3.62
CA ALA A 116 -12.57 -0.62 5.02
C ALA A 116 -11.03 -0.48 5.13
N PRO A 117 -10.53 0.03 6.27
CA PRO A 117 -11.26 0.63 7.38
C PRO A 117 -11.89 1.98 6.97
N THR A 118 -12.89 2.43 7.71
CA THR A 118 -13.65 3.66 7.42
C THR A 118 -12.77 4.90 7.22
N LYS A 119 -11.65 4.97 7.93
CA LYS A 119 -10.66 6.06 7.83
C LYS A 119 -10.19 6.32 6.39
N TRP A 120 -10.10 5.28 5.56
CA TRP A 120 -9.62 5.36 4.17
C TRP A 120 -10.66 4.95 3.13
N ALA A 121 -11.89 4.67 3.57
CA ALA A 121 -12.94 4.25 2.67
C ALA A 121 -13.23 5.33 1.63
N SER A 122 -13.17 4.95 0.35
CA SER A 122 -13.53 5.80 -0.80
C SER A 122 -14.92 5.48 -1.33
N ALA A 123 -15.54 4.39 -0.82
CA ALA A 123 -16.91 4.01 -1.13
C ALA A 123 -17.54 3.25 0.04
N LYS A 124 -18.87 3.19 0.05
CA LYS A 124 -19.63 2.38 1.02
C LYS A 124 -19.62 0.91 0.57
N LEU A 125 -19.38 0.01 1.53
CA LEU A 125 -19.51 -1.43 1.29
C LEU A 125 -20.92 -1.78 0.80
N ILE A 126 -21.00 -2.52 -0.31
CA ILE A 126 -22.25 -3.09 -0.82
C ILE A 126 -22.38 -4.52 -0.27
N HIS A 127 -23.30 -4.69 0.68
CA HIS A 127 -23.61 -5.97 1.29
C HIS A 127 -25.09 -6.00 1.75
N PRO A 128 -25.84 -7.08 1.49
CA PRO A 128 -25.45 -8.24 0.67
C PRO A 128 -25.17 -7.84 -0.78
N ILE A 129 -24.26 -8.57 -1.43
CA ILE A 129 -24.00 -8.33 -2.85
C ILE A 129 -25.21 -8.78 -3.69
N PRO A 130 -25.56 -8.04 -4.76
CA PRO A 130 -26.67 -8.41 -5.64
C PRO A 130 -26.54 -9.83 -6.17
N LYS A 131 -27.69 -10.48 -6.44
CA LYS A 131 -27.69 -11.78 -7.10
C LYS A 131 -27.02 -11.68 -8.47
N TRP A 132 -26.51 -12.79 -8.96
CA TRP A 132 -25.82 -12.81 -10.26
C TRP A 132 -26.69 -12.29 -11.41
N SER A 133 -27.99 -12.59 -11.38
CA SER A 133 -28.98 -12.09 -12.36
C SER A 133 -29.18 -10.58 -12.35
N ASP A 134 -28.78 -9.90 -11.27
CA ASP A 134 -29.10 -8.49 -11.00
C ASP A 134 -27.84 -7.60 -11.12
N ARG A 135 -26.76 -8.13 -11.71
CA ARG A 135 -25.45 -7.47 -11.85
C ARG A 135 -25.22 -6.91 -13.24
#